data_e67f19ec60c122ecd0b9c5522be5d947
#
_entry.id   e67f19ec60c122ecd0b9c5522be5d947
#
_cell.length_a   1.000
_cell.length_b   1.000
_cell.length_c   1.000
_cell.angle_alpha   90.00
_cell.angle_beta   90.00
_cell.angle_gamma   90.00
#
_symmetry.space_group_name_H-M   'P 1'
#
loop_
_entity.id
_entity.type
_entity.pdbx_description
1 polymer ?
#
loop_
_entity_poly.entity_id
_entity_poly.type
_entity_poly.pdbx_seq_one_letter_code
_entity_poly.pdbx_strand_id
1 'polypeptide(L)'
;TESLKRLQSKKAKVSSHYFINEYGKIIQLVKDHDIAWHAGISFWGSDKNLNSKSIGIEIQNKGQEFGYHKFNKSQVNAITKLILYLKNKYQINDAFILGHSDIAPLRKLDPGYLFPWKALNKKGIGLLPKKNNSNKELNPSDIKNLQMLLSDFGYKISINGLMDKETLQVIYAFESHYCPEELEEFSVKHKLIGYLRNLIKFKHRSLTKKH
;
A
#
# COMPACT_ATOMS: atom_id res chain seq x y z
N THR A 1 8.75 -9.58 -21.15
CA THR A 1 8.27 -8.17 -21.11
C THR A 1 9.43 -7.25 -20.78
N GLU A 2 9.34 -5.97 -21.14
CA GLU A 2 10.38 -4.96 -20.86
C GLU A 2 10.60 -4.78 -19.35
N SER A 3 9.50 -4.74 -18.59
CA SER A 3 9.54 -4.69 -17.12
C SER A 3 10.36 -5.84 -16.52
N LEU A 4 10.16 -7.07 -16.99
CA LEU A 4 10.92 -8.23 -16.51
C LEU A 4 12.41 -8.10 -16.85
N LYS A 5 12.75 -7.66 -18.06
CA LYS A 5 14.15 -7.42 -18.48
C LYS A 5 14.81 -6.36 -17.58
N ARG A 6 14.08 -5.28 -17.23
CA ARG A 6 14.56 -4.23 -16.34
C ARG A 6 14.85 -4.77 -14.92
N LEU A 7 13.94 -5.57 -14.34
CA LEU A 7 14.12 -6.18 -13.01
C LEU A 7 15.27 -7.20 -12.96
N GLN A 8 15.64 -7.80 -14.09
CA GLN A 8 16.77 -8.72 -14.21
C GLN A 8 18.11 -8.03 -14.54
N SER A 9 18.08 -6.74 -14.86
CA SER A 9 19.26 -5.98 -15.27
C SER A 9 20.03 -5.46 -14.05
N LYS A 10 21.28 -5.89 -13.88
CA LYS A 10 22.18 -5.34 -12.85
C LYS A 10 22.41 -3.83 -12.97
N LYS A 11 22.32 -3.27 -14.19
CA LYS A 11 22.47 -1.83 -14.45
C LYS A 11 21.28 -1.00 -13.97
N ALA A 12 20.09 -1.58 -13.88
CA ALA A 12 18.86 -0.86 -13.54
C ALA A 12 18.77 -0.48 -12.06
N LYS A 13 19.56 -1.10 -11.17
CA LYS A 13 19.55 -0.88 -9.71
C LYS A 13 18.16 -0.98 -9.08
N VAL A 14 17.29 -1.82 -9.66
CA VAL A 14 15.96 -2.16 -9.16
C VAL A 14 15.77 -3.66 -9.30
N SER A 15 15.14 -4.28 -8.31
CA SER A 15 14.80 -5.70 -8.34
C SER A 15 13.59 -5.95 -7.44
N SER A 16 12.91 -7.08 -7.62
CA SER A 16 11.85 -7.54 -6.73
C SER A 16 12.04 -9.01 -6.44
N HIS A 17 11.45 -9.51 -5.35
CA HIS A 17 11.50 -10.94 -5.03
C HIS A 17 10.64 -11.73 -6.03
N TYR A 18 9.46 -11.19 -6.35
CA TYR A 18 8.53 -11.81 -7.28
C TYR A 18 8.06 -10.83 -8.35
N PHE A 19 7.81 -11.38 -9.53
CA PHE A 19 7.16 -10.71 -10.64
C PHE A 19 5.94 -11.51 -11.10
N ILE A 20 4.79 -10.85 -11.30
CA ILE A 20 3.58 -11.46 -11.84
C ILE A 20 3.28 -10.81 -13.18
N ASN A 21 3.30 -11.60 -14.25
CA ASN A 21 3.00 -11.10 -15.58
C ASN A 21 1.48 -10.93 -15.82
N GLU A 22 1.09 -10.40 -16.98
CA GLU A 22 -0.30 -10.21 -17.38
C GLU A 22 -1.14 -11.49 -17.45
N TYR A 23 -0.50 -12.66 -17.61
CA TYR A 23 -1.18 -13.96 -17.62
C TYR A 23 -1.29 -14.59 -16.24
N GLY A 24 -0.81 -13.92 -15.19
CA GLY A 24 -0.80 -14.43 -13.82
C GLY A 24 0.35 -15.43 -13.53
N LYS A 25 1.35 -15.54 -14.43
CA LYS A 25 2.52 -16.36 -14.15
C LYS A 25 3.39 -15.68 -13.10
N ILE A 26 3.66 -16.37 -12.00
CA ILE A 26 4.54 -15.93 -10.92
C ILE A 26 5.96 -16.36 -11.26
N ILE A 27 6.91 -15.42 -11.19
CA ILE A 27 8.33 -15.62 -11.42
C ILE A 27 9.08 -15.13 -10.19
N GLN A 28 9.84 -15.99 -9.52
CA GLN A 28 10.74 -15.58 -8.46
C GLN A 28 12.06 -15.10 -9.07
N LEU A 29 12.47 -13.86 -8.74
CA LEU A 29 13.68 -13.22 -9.26
C LEU A 29 14.79 -13.15 -8.21
N VAL A 30 14.42 -12.94 -6.94
CA VAL A 30 15.31 -12.91 -5.79
C VAL A 30 14.76 -13.87 -4.74
N LYS A 31 15.64 -14.59 -4.03
CA LYS A 31 15.21 -15.47 -2.95
C LYS A 31 14.63 -14.66 -1.79
N ASP A 32 13.66 -15.21 -1.06
CA ASP A 32 12.94 -14.50 0.00
C ASP A 32 13.82 -13.95 1.12
N HIS A 33 14.97 -14.60 1.38
CA HIS A 33 15.92 -14.21 2.43
C HIS A 33 17.03 -13.26 1.94
N ASP A 34 17.12 -13.02 0.65
CA ASP A 34 18.05 -12.06 0.05
C ASP A 34 17.41 -10.68 -0.01
N ILE A 35 18.20 -9.63 -0.16
CA ILE A 35 17.69 -8.26 -0.28
C ILE A 35 17.38 -7.94 -1.74
N ALA A 36 16.15 -7.56 -2.03
CA ALA A 36 15.75 -6.99 -3.31
C ALA A 36 15.53 -5.47 -3.21
N TRP A 37 15.86 -4.75 -4.28
CA TRP A 37 15.80 -3.28 -4.33
C TRP A 37 14.47 -2.82 -4.95
N HIS A 38 13.37 -2.99 -4.20
CA HIS A 38 12.00 -2.72 -4.63
C HIS A 38 11.34 -1.52 -3.93
N ALA A 39 11.78 -1.16 -2.72
CA ALA A 39 11.16 -0.12 -1.92
C ALA A 39 11.85 1.25 -2.06
N GLY A 40 13.16 1.28 -2.33
CA GLY A 40 13.94 2.51 -2.35
C GLY A 40 13.92 3.25 -1.00
N ILE A 41 13.95 4.57 -1.02
CA ILE A 41 13.76 5.39 0.20
C ILE A 41 12.30 5.23 0.64
N SER A 42 12.10 4.59 1.77
CA SER A 42 10.79 4.14 2.23
C SER A 42 10.68 4.12 3.75
N PHE A 43 9.44 4.26 4.25
CA PHE A 43 9.13 4.30 5.68
C PHE A 43 7.78 3.63 5.93
N TRP A 44 7.65 2.93 7.07
CA TRP A 44 6.37 2.50 7.61
C TRP A 44 6.47 2.37 9.13
N GLY A 45 5.73 3.20 9.86
CA GLY A 45 5.86 3.31 11.31
C GLY A 45 7.28 3.78 11.70
N SER A 46 7.99 2.97 12.48
CA SER A 46 9.38 3.23 12.85
C SER A 46 10.40 2.65 11.87
N ASP A 47 9.96 1.82 10.91
CA ASP A 47 10.85 1.14 9.99
C ASP A 47 11.28 2.02 8.82
N LYS A 48 12.57 1.95 8.49
CA LYS A 48 13.22 2.63 7.37
C LYS A 48 13.90 1.58 6.49
N ASN A 49 14.16 1.96 5.22
CA ASN A 49 14.91 1.11 4.27
C ASN A 49 14.27 -0.29 4.13
N LEU A 50 13.00 -0.31 3.76
CA LEU A 50 12.19 -1.54 3.74
C LEU A 50 12.68 -2.62 2.76
N ASN A 51 13.66 -2.35 1.90
CA ASN A 51 14.29 -3.37 1.06
C ASN A 51 14.81 -4.59 1.84
N SER A 52 15.33 -4.37 3.04
CA SER A 52 15.89 -5.42 3.90
C SER A 52 14.87 -6.03 4.88
N LYS A 53 13.66 -5.52 4.91
CA LYS A 53 12.62 -5.89 5.90
C LYS A 53 11.33 -6.38 5.28
N SER A 54 11.26 -6.45 3.95
CA SER A 54 10.03 -6.81 3.26
C SER A 54 10.28 -7.61 1.98
N ILE A 55 9.25 -8.28 1.51
CA ILE A 55 9.21 -9.00 0.25
C ILE A 55 8.50 -8.12 -0.78
N GLY A 56 9.19 -7.75 -1.86
CA GLY A 56 8.63 -6.97 -2.96
C GLY A 56 8.02 -7.86 -4.03
N ILE A 57 6.80 -7.54 -4.43
CA ILE A 57 6.05 -8.21 -5.50
C ILE A 57 5.70 -7.16 -6.55
N GLU A 58 6.26 -7.30 -7.73
CA GLU A 58 5.93 -6.50 -8.91
C GLU A 58 4.83 -7.19 -9.72
N ILE A 59 3.82 -6.42 -10.14
CA ILE A 59 2.71 -6.93 -10.95
C ILE A 59 2.66 -6.13 -12.23
N GLN A 60 2.75 -6.82 -13.37
CA GLN A 60 2.76 -6.18 -14.67
C GLN A 60 1.49 -5.34 -14.89
N ASN A 61 1.69 -4.04 -15.06
CA ASN A 61 0.66 -3.07 -15.43
C ASN A 61 1.35 -1.93 -16.19
N LYS A 62 0.64 -1.22 -17.05
CA LYS A 62 1.20 -0.08 -17.79
C LYS A 62 1.56 1.10 -16.88
N GLY A 63 0.91 1.20 -15.71
CA GLY A 63 1.09 2.31 -14.79
C GLY A 63 0.36 3.58 -15.25
N GLN A 64 0.37 4.60 -14.39
CA GLN A 64 -0.41 5.82 -14.61
C GLN A 64 0.04 6.62 -15.85
N GLU A 65 1.32 6.59 -16.17
CA GLU A 65 1.89 7.32 -17.32
C GLU A 65 1.51 6.73 -18.67
N PHE A 66 1.24 5.39 -18.73
CA PHE A 66 1.09 4.66 -20.00
C PHE A 66 -0.26 3.96 -20.15
N GLY A 67 -1.30 4.43 -19.48
CA GLY A 67 -2.65 3.87 -19.54
C GLY A 67 -2.93 2.84 -18.45
N TYR A 68 -2.96 3.32 -17.23
CA TYR A 68 -3.31 2.55 -16.04
C TYR A 68 -4.68 1.87 -16.21
N HIS A 69 -4.73 0.58 -15.93
CA HIS A 69 -5.93 -0.25 -16.09
C HIS A 69 -6.10 -1.23 -14.93
N LYS A 70 -7.32 -1.76 -14.80
CA LYS A 70 -7.64 -2.78 -13.79
C LYS A 70 -6.79 -4.03 -14.00
N PHE A 71 -6.36 -4.64 -12.91
CA PHE A 71 -5.69 -5.92 -12.91
C PHE A 71 -6.67 -7.03 -13.29
N ASN A 72 -6.27 -7.93 -14.18
CA ASN A 72 -7.13 -8.98 -14.67
C ASN A 72 -7.29 -10.14 -13.65
N LYS A 73 -8.26 -11.02 -13.88
CA LYS A 73 -8.56 -12.14 -12.96
C LYS A 73 -7.36 -13.06 -12.72
N SER A 74 -6.53 -13.31 -13.73
CA SER A 74 -5.35 -14.18 -13.61
C SER A 74 -4.31 -13.57 -12.69
N GLN A 75 -4.05 -12.26 -12.82
CA GLN A 75 -3.16 -11.52 -11.93
C GLN A 75 -3.70 -11.47 -10.50
N VAL A 76 -5.01 -11.19 -10.32
CA VAL A 76 -5.64 -11.17 -8.99
C VAL A 76 -5.58 -12.53 -8.32
N ASN A 77 -5.80 -13.61 -9.04
CA ASN A 77 -5.68 -14.96 -8.51
C ASN A 77 -4.23 -15.31 -8.13
N ALA A 78 -3.28 -14.92 -8.97
CA ALA A 78 -1.86 -15.17 -8.73
C ALA A 78 -1.35 -14.41 -7.50
N ILE A 79 -1.63 -13.10 -7.38
CA ILE A 79 -1.22 -12.30 -6.22
C ILE A 79 -1.89 -12.80 -4.93
N THR A 80 -3.17 -13.19 -4.99
CA THR A 80 -3.87 -13.76 -3.83
C THR A 80 -3.17 -15.01 -3.33
N LYS A 81 -2.88 -15.98 -4.21
CA LYS A 81 -2.18 -17.22 -3.85
C LYS A 81 -0.79 -16.94 -3.27
N LEU A 82 -0.02 -16.05 -3.91
CA LEU A 82 1.33 -15.71 -3.48
C LEU A 82 1.32 -15.04 -2.10
N ILE A 83 0.46 -14.04 -1.88
CA ILE A 83 0.40 -13.36 -0.58
C ILE A 83 -0.04 -14.34 0.52
N LEU A 84 -1.04 -15.18 0.30
CA LEU A 84 -1.48 -16.18 1.30
C LEU A 84 -0.35 -17.16 1.64
N TYR A 85 0.41 -17.62 0.64
CA TYR A 85 1.58 -18.45 0.86
C TYR A 85 2.64 -17.74 1.72
N LEU A 86 3.02 -16.50 1.36
CA LEU A 86 4.02 -15.73 2.09
C LEU A 86 3.55 -15.35 3.50
N LYS A 87 2.28 -14.96 3.66
CA LYS A 87 1.67 -14.70 4.98
C LYS A 87 1.80 -15.90 5.89
N ASN A 88 1.46 -17.08 5.40
CA ASN A 88 1.55 -18.31 6.19
C ASN A 88 3.00 -18.66 6.51
N LYS A 89 3.89 -18.63 5.51
CA LYS A 89 5.30 -18.99 5.64
C LYS A 89 6.06 -18.10 6.64
N TYR A 90 5.80 -16.78 6.59
CA TYR A 90 6.53 -15.78 7.37
C TYR A 90 5.69 -15.14 8.48
N GLN A 91 4.47 -15.63 8.72
CA GLN A 91 3.54 -15.11 9.74
C GLN A 91 3.33 -13.59 9.60
N ILE A 92 3.20 -13.12 8.34
CA ILE A 92 3.05 -11.69 8.04
C ILE A 92 1.67 -11.21 8.49
N ASN A 93 1.64 -10.18 9.31
CA ASN A 93 0.41 -9.54 9.76
C ASN A 93 -0.22 -8.72 8.63
N ASP A 94 -1.56 -8.68 8.58
CA ASP A 94 -2.32 -7.93 7.57
C ASP A 94 -2.02 -6.43 7.56
N ALA A 95 -1.63 -5.85 8.68
CA ALA A 95 -1.21 -4.46 8.79
C ALA A 95 0.10 -4.13 8.04
N PHE A 96 0.82 -5.14 7.56
CA PHE A 96 2.06 -5.02 6.79
C PHE A 96 1.93 -5.48 5.35
N ILE A 97 0.71 -5.61 4.83
CA ILE A 97 0.43 -5.79 3.40
C ILE A 97 0.17 -4.41 2.81
N LEU A 98 1.15 -3.86 2.12
CA LEU A 98 1.22 -2.45 1.77
C LEU A 98 1.47 -2.26 0.27
N GLY A 99 1.01 -1.13 -0.26
CA GLY A 99 1.40 -0.64 -1.57
C GLY A 99 2.72 0.15 -1.52
N HIS A 100 3.35 0.35 -2.65
CA HIS A 100 4.55 1.19 -2.73
C HIS A 100 4.23 2.65 -2.37
N SER A 101 3.05 3.13 -2.75
CA SER A 101 2.54 4.45 -2.36
C SER A 101 2.36 4.61 -0.84
N ASP A 102 2.05 3.54 -0.09
CA ASP A 102 1.93 3.64 1.36
C ASP A 102 3.28 3.96 2.02
N ILE A 103 4.34 3.32 1.55
CA ILE A 103 5.68 3.43 2.13
C ILE A 103 6.53 4.56 1.55
N ALA A 104 6.10 5.15 0.44
CA ALA A 104 6.81 6.24 -0.25
C ALA A 104 5.83 7.22 -0.94
N PRO A 105 4.85 7.79 -0.23
CA PRO A 105 3.72 8.53 -0.82
C PRO A 105 4.13 9.75 -1.63
N LEU A 106 5.27 10.39 -1.28
CA LEU A 106 5.77 11.58 -1.97
C LEU A 106 6.47 11.25 -3.31
N ARG A 107 6.66 9.97 -3.61
CA ARG A 107 7.50 9.51 -4.72
C ARG A 107 6.82 8.47 -5.59
N LYS A 108 5.83 7.76 -5.06
CA LYS A 108 5.21 6.58 -5.67
C LYS A 108 3.70 6.64 -5.62
N LEU A 109 3.09 6.18 -6.72
CA LEU A 109 1.63 6.09 -6.86
C LEU A 109 1.16 4.63 -7.01
N ASP A 110 2.08 3.70 -7.30
CA ASP A 110 1.78 2.29 -7.48
C ASP A 110 1.47 1.58 -6.12
N PRO A 111 0.61 0.56 -6.12
CA PRO A 111 -0.10 -0.05 -7.23
C PRO A 111 -1.32 0.76 -7.71
N GLY A 112 -1.69 1.87 -7.04
CA GLY A 112 -2.75 2.79 -7.38
C GLY A 112 -4.17 2.30 -7.02
N TYR A 113 -5.16 3.15 -7.24
CA TYR A 113 -6.54 2.98 -6.79
C TYR A 113 -7.34 1.88 -7.53
N LEU A 114 -6.88 1.42 -8.71
CA LEU A 114 -7.50 0.28 -9.41
C LEU A 114 -6.98 -1.08 -8.93
N PHE A 115 -6.01 -1.10 -8.00
CA PHE A 115 -5.54 -2.34 -7.41
C PHE A 115 -6.66 -2.98 -6.55
N PRO A 116 -6.88 -4.29 -6.63
CA PRO A 116 -8.09 -4.93 -6.10
C PRO A 116 -8.03 -5.19 -4.58
N TRP A 117 -7.68 -4.18 -3.76
CA TRP A 117 -7.57 -4.29 -2.31
C TRP A 117 -8.79 -4.94 -1.65
N LYS A 118 -10.01 -4.53 -2.08
CA LYS A 118 -11.26 -5.10 -1.56
C LYS A 118 -11.43 -6.59 -1.88
N ALA A 119 -10.98 -7.01 -3.06
CA ALA A 119 -11.04 -8.43 -3.43
C ALA A 119 -10.04 -9.28 -2.63
N LEU A 120 -8.84 -8.73 -2.37
CA LEU A 120 -7.83 -9.37 -1.52
C LEU A 120 -8.31 -9.46 -0.06
N ASN A 121 -8.91 -8.39 0.47
CA ASN A 121 -9.41 -8.36 1.84
C ASN A 121 -10.54 -9.39 2.08
N LYS A 122 -11.42 -9.60 1.11
CA LYS A 122 -12.42 -10.70 1.16
C LYS A 122 -11.80 -12.10 1.26
N LYS A 123 -10.51 -12.23 0.94
CA LYS A 123 -9.72 -13.46 1.07
C LYS A 123 -8.81 -13.47 2.31
N GLY A 124 -8.99 -12.54 3.23
CA GLY A 124 -8.19 -12.43 4.45
C GLY A 124 -6.79 -11.83 4.22
N ILE A 125 -6.64 -10.95 3.23
CA ILE A 125 -5.38 -10.27 2.91
C ILE A 125 -5.53 -8.78 3.12
N GLY A 126 -4.66 -8.20 3.95
CA GLY A 126 -4.60 -6.77 4.24
C GLY A 126 -5.74 -6.28 5.12
N LEU A 127 -5.70 -5.01 5.48
CA LEU A 127 -6.73 -4.33 6.28
C LEU A 127 -7.58 -3.44 5.39
N LEU A 128 -8.87 -3.36 5.69
CA LEU A 128 -9.75 -2.30 5.17
C LEU A 128 -10.56 -1.71 6.32
N PRO A 129 -10.88 -0.40 6.25
CA PRO A 129 -11.70 0.25 7.26
C PRO A 129 -13.14 -0.22 7.18
N LYS A 130 -13.86 -0.15 8.30
CA LYS A 130 -15.31 -0.23 8.29
C LYS A 130 -15.87 1.04 7.67
N LYS A 131 -16.95 0.89 6.88
CA LYS A 131 -17.62 2.01 6.24
C LYS A 131 -18.03 3.06 7.26
N ASN A 132 -17.74 4.32 6.96
CA ASN A 132 -18.16 5.50 7.73
C ASN A 132 -18.92 6.42 6.78
N ASN A 133 -20.13 6.80 7.15
CA ASN A 133 -21.03 7.59 6.30
C ASN A 133 -20.99 9.11 6.65
N SER A 134 -19.98 9.59 7.39
CA SER A 134 -19.84 11.01 7.67
C SER A 134 -19.51 11.79 6.40
N ASN A 135 -20.41 12.67 5.97
CA ASN A 135 -20.19 13.59 4.83
C ASN A 135 -19.71 14.97 5.27
N LYS A 136 -19.38 15.15 6.55
CA LYS A 136 -18.87 16.43 7.06
C LYS A 136 -17.54 16.74 6.42
N GLU A 137 -17.34 17.98 6.01
CA GLU A 137 -16.03 18.47 5.56
C GLU A 137 -15.06 18.61 6.73
N LEU A 138 -13.75 18.53 6.45
CA LEU A 138 -12.72 18.80 7.43
C LEU A 138 -12.65 20.29 7.75
N ASN A 139 -12.63 20.60 9.04
CA ASN A 139 -12.28 21.94 9.51
C ASN A 139 -10.74 22.07 9.59
N PRO A 140 -10.19 23.30 9.60
CA PRO A 140 -8.75 23.51 9.79
C PRO A 140 -8.18 22.82 11.04
N SER A 141 -8.95 22.77 12.14
CA SER A 141 -8.57 22.07 13.37
C SER A 141 -8.50 20.54 13.21
N ASP A 142 -9.21 19.98 12.24
CA ASP A 142 -9.22 18.54 11.98
C ASP A 142 -7.97 18.10 11.22
N ILE A 143 -7.26 19.01 10.50
CA ILE A 143 -6.11 18.68 9.66
C ILE A 143 -4.97 18.12 10.52
N LYS A 144 -4.64 18.79 11.61
CA LYS A 144 -3.58 18.32 12.52
C LYS A 144 -3.92 16.94 13.12
N ASN A 145 -5.18 16.73 13.51
CA ASN A 145 -5.65 15.43 13.99
C ASN A 145 -5.56 14.34 12.90
N LEU A 146 -5.91 14.67 11.65
CA LEU A 146 -5.76 13.75 10.52
C LEU A 146 -4.29 13.36 10.29
N GLN A 147 -3.37 14.33 10.30
CA GLN A 147 -1.93 14.09 10.17
C GLN A 147 -1.40 13.20 11.30
N MET A 148 -1.82 13.43 12.55
CA MET A 148 -1.47 12.59 13.70
C MET A 148 -1.95 11.14 13.49
N LEU A 149 -3.19 10.94 13.06
CA LEU A 149 -3.73 9.61 12.80
C LEU A 149 -3.05 8.90 11.63
N LEU A 150 -2.69 9.62 10.56
CA LEU A 150 -1.90 9.07 9.45
C LEU A 150 -0.51 8.60 9.93
N SER A 151 0.13 9.41 10.77
CA SER A 151 1.42 9.06 11.40
C SER A 151 1.30 7.84 12.31
N ASP A 152 0.29 7.78 13.19
CA ASP A 152 0.04 6.65 14.10
C ASP A 152 -0.26 5.36 13.32
N PHE A 153 -0.95 5.49 12.19
CA PHE A 153 -1.21 4.34 11.33
C PHE A 153 0.06 3.81 10.67
N GLY A 154 1.02 4.66 10.33
CA GLY A 154 2.32 4.25 9.81
C GLY A 154 2.94 5.15 8.76
N TYR A 155 2.21 6.10 8.21
CA TYR A 155 2.74 7.03 7.20
C TYR A 155 3.79 7.97 7.78
N LYS A 156 4.83 8.25 7.00
CA LYS A 156 5.73 9.37 7.29
C LYS A 156 5.09 10.66 6.82
N ILE A 157 4.75 11.55 7.75
CA ILE A 157 4.09 12.83 7.47
C ILE A 157 4.48 13.88 8.52
N SER A 158 4.58 15.14 8.10
CA SER A 158 4.77 16.29 8.98
C SER A 158 3.45 16.66 9.67
N ILE A 159 3.48 16.90 10.98
CA ILE A 159 2.28 17.28 11.77
C ILE A 159 2.33 18.80 11.99
N ASN A 160 1.94 19.56 10.95
CA ASN A 160 1.99 21.03 10.94
C ASN A 160 0.62 21.72 10.95
N GLY A 161 -0.48 20.95 10.79
CA GLY A 161 -1.85 21.47 10.73
C GLY A 161 -2.21 22.11 9.40
N LEU A 162 -1.39 21.94 8.35
CA LEU A 162 -1.63 22.52 7.02
C LEU A 162 -2.04 21.44 6.02
N MET A 163 -2.98 21.75 5.15
CA MET A 163 -3.33 20.92 3.99
C MET A 163 -2.36 21.22 2.84
N ASP A 164 -1.08 20.96 3.08
CA ASP A 164 0.00 21.16 2.12
C ASP A 164 0.13 20.00 1.13
N LYS A 165 1.09 20.14 0.20
CA LYS A 165 1.35 19.11 -0.83
C LYS A 165 1.71 17.76 -0.23
N GLU A 166 2.50 17.73 0.86
CA GLU A 166 2.85 16.49 1.55
C GLU A 166 1.60 15.79 2.09
N THR A 167 0.78 16.54 2.80
CA THR A 167 -0.48 16.05 3.38
C THR A 167 -1.41 15.49 2.30
N LEU A 168 -1.61 16.21 1.20
CA LEU A 168 -2.44 15.76 0.08
C LEU A 168 -1.90 14.47 -0.57
N GLN A 169 -0.58 14.35 -0.75
CA GLN A 169 0.02 13.13 -1.32
C GLN A 169 -0.13 11.91 -0.39
N VAL A 170 0.01 12.12 0.91
CA VAL A 170 -0.21 11.03 1.89
C VAL A 170 -1.68 10.61 1.94
N ILE A 171 -2.62 11.58 1.90
CA ILE A 171 -4.05 11.31 1.81
C ILE A 171 -4.37 10.52 0.54
N TYR A 172 -3.84 10.93 -0.61
CA TYR A 172 -4.03 10.22 -1.87
C TYR A 172 -3.54 8.77 -1.81
N ALA A 173 -2.37 8.53 -1.21
CA ALA A 173 -1.86 7.17 -1.01
C ALA A 173 -2.78 6.34 -0.12
N PHE A 174 -3.23 6.93 1.01
CA PHE A 174 -4.19 6.31 1.91
C PHE A 174 -5.52 5.97 1.20
N GLU A 175 -6.12 6.93 0.51
CA GLU A 175 -7.38 6.72 -0.21
C GLU A 175 -7.24 5.65 -1.29
N SER A 176 -6.16 5.69 -2.09
CA SER A 176 -5.89 4.70 -3.14
C SER A 176 -5.86 3.27 -2.63
N HIS A 177 -5.43 3.05 -1.40
CA HIS A 177 -5.38 1.72 -0.78
C HIS A 177 -6.67 1.38 -0.02
N TYR A 178 -7.08 2.24 0.91
CA TYR A 178 -8.06 1.88 1.94
C TYR A 178 -9.49 2.28 1.60
N CYS A 179 -9.68 3.28 0.75
CA CYS A 179 -10.99 3.80 0.36
C CYS A 179 -10.98 4.45 -1.04
N PRO A 180 -10.62 3.69 -2.10
CA PRO A 180 -10.47 4.25 -3.45
C PRO A 180 -11.72 4.89 -4.03
N GLU A 181 -12.89 4.62 -3.49
CA GLU A 181 -14.14 5.31 -3.81
C GLU A 181 -14.17 6.77 -3.40
N GLU A 182 -13.32 7.18 -2.47
CA GLU A 182 -13.25 8.57 -2.02
C GLU A 182 -12.47 9.46 -2.99
N LEU A 183 -11.62 8.87 -3.84
CA LEU A 183 -10.85 9.59 -4.86
C LEU A 183 -11.71 10.25 -5.94
N GLU A 184 -12.96 9.84 -6.09
CA GLU A 184 -13.92 10.45 -7.02
C GLU A 184 -14.49 11.77 -6.47
N GLU A 185 -14.30 12.04 -5.19
CA GLU A 185 -14.75 13.25 -4.50
C GLU A 185 -13.56 14.21 -4.34
N PHE A 186 -13.60 15.37 -5.00
CA PHE A 186 -12.55 16.41 -4.96
C PHE A 186 -12.34 17.09 -3.59
N SER A 187 -12.95 16.59 -2.51
CA SER A 187 -12.82 17.15 -1.16
C SER A 187 -12.43 16.10 -0.13
N VAL A 188 -11.45 16.43 0.71
CA VAL A 188 -11.04 15.59 1.84
C VAL A 188 -12.14 15.61 2.90
N LYS A 189 -12.78 14.48 3.15
CA LYS A 189 -13.92 14.36 4.06
C LYS A 189 -13.49 13.93 5.47
N HIS A 190 -14.22 14.39 6.47
CA HIS A 190 -14.03 14.01 7.89
C HIS A 190 -14.12 12.49 8.12
N LYS A 191 -14.77 11.74 7.24
CA LYS A 191 -14.86 10.26 7.30
C LYS A 191 -13.51 9.56 7.32
N LEU A 192 -12.44 10.17 6.74
CA LEU A 192 -11.07 9.62 6.79
C LEU A 192 -10.55 9.48 8.21
N ILE A 193 -10.90 10.39 9.10
CA ILE A 193 -10.58 10.31 10.55
C ILE A 193 -11.19 9.04 11.15
N GLY A 194 -12.44 8.75 10.81
CA GLY A 194 -13.12 7.53 11.25
C GLY A 194 -12.52 6.26 10.69
N TYR A 195 -12.11 6.26 9.42
CA TYR A 195 -11.41 5.15 8.78
C TYR A 195 -10.06 4.87 9.46
N LEU A 196 -9.26 5.90 9.68
CA LEU A 196 -7.96 5.78 10.35
C LEU A 196 -8.09 5.25 11.78
N ARG A 197 -8.99 5.80 12.59
CA ARG A 197 -9.24 5.31 13.95
C ARG A 197 -9.62 3.83 13.97
N ASN A 198 -10.42 3.40 12.99
CA ASN A 198 -10.83 2.02 12.86
C ASN A 198 -9.65 1.10 12.49
N LEU A 199 -8.83 1.52 11.51
CA LEU A 199 -7.65 0.78 11.07
C LEU A 199 -6.57 0.68 12.16
N ILE A 200 -6.30 1.78 12.88
CA ILE A 200 -5.36 1.81 14.01
C ILE A 200 -5.81 0.79 15.06
N LYS A 201 -7.09 0.77 15.42
CA LYS A 201 -7.65 -0.21 16.36
C LYS A 201 -7.46 -1.67 15.88
N PHE A 202 -7.66 -1.94 14.59
CA PHE A 202 -7.43 -3.26 14.03
C PHE A 202 -5.95 -3.63 14.03
N LYS A 203 -5.07 -2.72 13.64
CA LYS A 203 -3.62 -2.90 13.66
C LYS A 203 -3.15 -3.29 15.07
N HIS A 204 -3.53 -2.54 16.10
CA HIS A 204 -3.16 -2.84 17.49
C HIS A 204 -3.66 -4.22 17.92
N ARG A 205 -4.93 -4.55 17.68
CA ARG A 205 -5.50 -5.86 18.02
C ARG A 205 -4.81 -7.03 17.33
N SER A 206 -4.36 -6.84 16.10
CA SER A 206 -3.68 -7.88 15.32
C SER A 206 -2.24 -8.11 15.81
N LEU A 207 -1.60 -7.08 16.35
CA LEU A 207 -0.26 -7.17 16.93
C LEU A 207 -0.26 -7.80 18.33
N THR A 208 -1.31 -7.56 19.12
CA THR A 208 -1.43 -8.10 20.50
C THR A 208 -1.86 -9.57 20.57
N LYS A 209 -2.45 -10.13 19.50
CA LYS A 209 -2.87 -11.55 19.44
C LYS A 209 -1.73 -12.55 19.18
N LYS A 210 -0.48 -12.11 19.07
CA LYS A 210 0.72 -12.94 18.84
C LYS A 210 1.46 -13.37 20.11
N HIS A 211 0.82 -13.21 21.30
CA HIS A 211 1.36 -13.71 22.58
C HIS A 211 0.45 -14.75 23.20
#